data_943ee025344886f0a52377eca3314094
#
_entry.id   943ee025344886f0a52377eca3314094
#
_cell.length_a   1.000
_cell.length_b   1.000
_cell.length_c   1.000
_cell.angle_alpha   90.00
_cell.angle_beta   90.00
_cell.angle_gamma   90.00
#
_symmetry.space_group_name_H-M   'P 1'
#
loop_
_entity.id
_entity.type
_entity.pdbx_description
1 polymer ?
#
loop_
_entity_poly.entity_id
_entity_poly.type
_entity_poly.pdbx_seq_one_letter_code
_entity_poly.pdbx_strand_id
1 'polypeptide(L)'
;MKIFNIAATIFGLVLSLSVSAHTSLKQSTPAQDAMLMQSPEQLTLTFSGDVRLAKVTLKDSANQAVDFDFKPSATANSHFSWDLPSLTAGKYKVDWVILGGDGHKMSGAFNFMLHGSDAHSKMMPEPAKSQKNHNH
;
A
#
# COMPACT_ATOMS: atom_id res chain seq x y z
N MET A 1 62.28 -28.67 -28.32
CA MET A 1 61.54 -27.46 -28.12
C MET A 1 60.18 -27.78 -27.60
N LYS A 2 59.98 -27.39 -26.45
CA LYS A 2 58.64 -27.64 -25.85
C LYS A 2 57.80 -26.41 -26.01
N ILE A 3 56.78 -26.56 -26.79
CA ILE A 3 55.81 -25.51 -26.93
C ILE A 3 54.82 -25.67 -25.79
N PHE A 4 54.90 -24.78 -24.82
CA PHE A 4 53.92 -24.77 -23.81
C PHE A 4 52.72 -24.03 -24.39
N ASN A 5 51.75 -24.81 -24.81
CA ASN A 5 50.47 -24.26 -25.10
C ASN A 5 49.83 -23.94 -23.78
N ILE A 6 50.02 -22.75 -23.35
CA ILE A 6 49.21 -22.21 -22.26
C ILE A 6 47.87 -21.89 -22.89
N ALA A 7 47.04 -22.90 -22.88
CA ALA A 7 45.64 -22.65 -23.10
C ALA A 7 45.17 -21.86 -21.88
N ALA A 8 45.24 -20.57 -21.99
CA ALA A 8 44.56 -19.72 -21.03
C ALA A 8 43.08 -19.97 -21.21
N THR A 9 42.59 -20.92 -20.47
CA THR A 9 41.15 -21.09 -20.31
C THR A 9 40.67 -19.90 -19.51
N ILE A 10 40.30 -18.87 -20.20
CA ILE A 10 39.56 -17.78 -19.59
C ILE A 10 38.22 -18.41 -19.26
N PHE A 11 38.12 -18.92 -18.06
CA PHE A 11 36.88 -19.31 -17.49
C PHE A 11 36.19 -18.00 -17.19
N GLY A 12 35.41 -17.54 -18.14
CA GLY A 12 34.56 -16.39 -17.96
C GLY A 12 33.55 -16.72 -16.88
N LEU A 13 33.83 -16.19 -15.70
CA LEU A 13 32.89 -16.22 -14.62
C LEU A 13 31.75 -15.30 -15.03
N VAL A 14 30.73 -15.88 -15.66
CA VAL A 14 29.49 -15.17 -15.91
C VAL A 14 28.85 -15.02 -14.57
N LEU A 15 29.09 -13.88 -13.95
CA LEU A 15 28.31 -13.47 -12.80
C LEU A 15 26.90 -13.26 -13.33
N SER A 16 26.10 -14.26 -13.17
CA SER A 16 24.68 -14.13 -13.38
C SER A 16 24.17 -13.22 -12.29
N LEU A 17 24.10 -11.94 -12.58
CA LEU A 17 23.38 -11.02 -11.72
C LEU A 17 21.92 -11.45 -11.81
N SER A 18 21.50 -12.19 -10.83
CA SER A 18 20.09 -12.46 -10.66
C SER A 18 19.45 -11.14 -10.28
N VAL A 19 19.00 -10.40 -11.27
CA VAL A 19 18.17 -9.25 -11.01
C VAL A 19 16.87 -9.82 -10.48
N SER A 20 16.77 -9.83 -9.17
CA SER A 20 15.54 -10.21 -8.52
C SER A 20 14.53 -9.14 -8.85
N ALA A 21 13.64 -9.43 -9.78
CA ALA A 21 12.57 -8.53 -10.12
C ALA A 21 11.47 -8.66 -9.06
N HIS A 22 11.76 -8.22 -7.84
CA HIS A 22 10.74 -8.14 -6.82
C HIS A 22 9.89 -6.91 -7.11
N THR A 23 8.69 -7.17 -7.57
CA THR A 23 7.71 -6.12 -7.71
C THR A 23 7.16 -5.78 -6.34
N SER A 24 7.16 -4.51 -6.01
CA SER A 24 6.68 -4.03 -4.73
C SER A 24 5.69 -2.90 -4.93
N LEU A 25 4.92 -2.62 -3.89
CA LEU A 25 4.06 -1.44 -3.87
C LEU A 25 4.96 -0.21 -3.77
N LYS A 26 4.91 0.64 -4.79
CA LYS A 26 5.74 1.82 -4.87
C LYS A 26 5.06 3.02 -4.25
N GLN A 27 3.76 3.13 -4.44
CA GLN A 27 2.98 4.27 -3.98
C GLN A 27 1.52 3.88 -3.79
N SER A 28 0.86 4.48 -2.84
CA SER A 28 -0.58 4.29 -2.64
C SER A 28 -1.25 5.61 -2.25
N THR A 29 -2.54 5.68 -2.50
CA THR A 29 -3.41 6.74 -1.99
C THR A 29 -4.63 6.06 -1.36
N PRO A 30 -4.90 6.24 -0.08
CA PRO A 30 -4.08 6.98 0.88
C PRO A 30 -2.70 6.36 1.06
N ALA A 31 -1.72 7.17 1.42
CA ALA A 31 -0.37 6.67 1.66
C ALA A 31 -0.29 5.86 2.95
N GLN A 32 0.73 5.03 3.09
CA GLN A 32 0.95 4.28 4.32
C GLN A 32 1.09 5.23 5.51
N ASP A 33 0.38 4.93 6.57
CA ASP A 33 0.35 5.70 7.80
C ASP A 33 -0.19 7.13 7.64
N ALA A 34 -0.89 7.40 6.55
CA ALA A 34 -1.50 8.71 6.34
C ALA A 34 -2.56 8.99 7.40
N MET A 35 -2.64 10.24 7.82
CA MET A 35 -3.67 10.72 8.70
C MET A 35 -4.51 11.73 7.92
N LEU A 36 -5.74 11.33 7.59
CA LEU A 36 -6.59 12.12 6.72
C LEU A 36 -7.64 12.84 7.53
N MET A 37 -7.98 14.06 7.11
CA MET A 37 -9.05 14.83 7.73
C MET A 37 -10.36 14.73 6.96
N GLN A 38 -10.33 14.16 5.77
CA GLN A 38 -11.50 13.97 4.94
C GLN A 38 -11.51 12.56 4.37
N SER A 39 -12.68 12.01 4.15
CA SER A 39 -12.82 10.71 3.53
C SER A 39 -12.15 10.69 2.17
N PRO A 40 -11.25 9.74 1.92
CA PRO A 40 -10.59 9.68 0.61
C PRO A 40 -11.59 9.25 -0.46
N GLU A 41 -11.49 9.87 -1.62
CA GLU A 41 -12.41 9.56 -2.70
C GLU A 41 -12.00 8.32 -3.47
N GLN A 42 -10.71 8.02 -3.48
CA GLN A 42 -10.18 6.90 -4.24
C GLN A 42 -9.12 6.13 -3.46
N LEU A 43 -9.06 4.84 -3.73
CA LEU A 43 -7.95 4.00 -3.33
C LEU A 43 -7.11 3.74 -4.58
N THR A 44 -5.83 4.09 -4.54
CA THR A 44 -4.92 3.82 -5.66
C THR A 44 -3.72 3.02 -5.20
N LEU A 45 -3.27 2.10 -6.02
CA LEU A 45 -2.08 1.31 -5.79
C LEU A 45 -1.20 1.39 -7.03
N THR A 46 0.05 1.74 -6.85
CA THR A 46 1.04 1.75 -7.92
C THR A 46 2.19 0.84 -7.54
N PHE A 47 2.45 -0.14 -8.40
CA PHE A 47 3.51 -1.12 -8.20
C PHE A 47 4.74 -0.77 -9.04
N SER A 48 5.88 -1.32 -8.69
CA SER A 48 7.13 -1.05 -9.38
C SER A 48 7.22 -1.72 -10.77
N GLY A 49 6.30 -2.60 -11.08
CA GLY A 49 6.20 -3.26 -12.38
C GLY A 49 4.78 -3.74 -12.62
N ASP A 50 4.54 -4.33 -13.78
CA ASP A 50 3.23 -4.82 -14.13
C ASP A 50 2.90 -6.08 -13.33
N VAL A 51 1.73 -6.11 -12.73
CA VAL A 51 1.23 -7.21 -11.92
C VAL A 51 -0.24 -7.44 -12.21
N ARG A 52 -0.72 -8.62 -11.86
CA ARG A 52 -2.15 -8.89 -11.82
C ARG A 52 -2.60 -8.83 -10.37
N LEU A 53 -3.68 -8.10 -10.12
CA LEU A 53 -4.23 -8.04 -8.78
C LEU A 53 -5.12 -9.24 -8.54
N ALA A 54 -4.76 -10.06 -7.58
CA ALA A 54 -5.57 -11.20 -7.18
C ALA A 54 -6.60 -10.81 -6.12
N LYS A 55 -6.22 -9.91 -5.20
CA LYS A 55 -7.09 -9.51 -4.11
C LYS A 55 -6.69 -8.14 -3.57
N VAL A 56 -7.63 -7.32 -3.26
CA VAL A 56 -7.46 -6.10 -2.47
C VAL A 56 -8.63 -5.99 -1.53
N THR A 57 -8.35 -5.80 -0.24
CA THR A 57 -9.40 -5.59 0.75
C THR A 57 -9.11 -4.33 1.54
N LEU A 58 -10.16 -3.64 1.90
CA LEU A 58 -10.12 -2.48 2.79
C LEU A 58 -10.97 -2.83 4.00
N LYS A 59 -10.39 -2.77 5.19
CA LYS A 59 -11.10 -3.10 6.42
C LYS A 59 -11.02 -1.98 7.42
N ASP A 60 -12.07 -1.82 8.20
CA ASP A 60 -12.10 -0.84 9.28
C ASP A 60 -11.51 -1.42 10.58
N SER A 61 -11.53 -0.63 11.65
CA SER A 61 -10.97 -1.05 12.93
C SER A 61 -11.72 -2.20 13.59
N ALA A 62 -12.96 -2.44 13.19
CA ALA A 62 -13.74 -3.60 13.62
C ALA A 62 -13.52 -4.82 12.70
N ASN A 63 -12.52 -4.73 11.81
CA ASN A 63 -12.17 -5.79 10.87
C ASN A 63 -13.29 -6.09 9.87
N GLN A 64 -14.17 -5.13 9.63
CA GLN A 64 -15.22 -5.28 8.66
C GLN A 64 -14.78 -4.74 7.30
N ALA A 65 -15.07 -5.50 6.26
CA ALA A 65 -14.69 -5.11 4.92
C ALA A 65 -15.54 -3.96 4.41
N VAL A 66 -14.90 -2.99 3.78
CA VAL A 66 -15.56 -1.92 3.05
C VAL A 66 -15.66 -2.36 1.60
N ASP A 67 -16.87 -2.33 1.05
CA ASP A 67 -17.07 -2.70 -0.34
C ASP A 67 -16.77 -1.51 -1.24
N PHE A 68 -15.84 -1.69 -2.16
CA PHE A 68 -15.49 -0.69 -3.17
C PHE A 68 -15.49 -1.30 -4.58
N ASP A 69 -16.25 -2.39 -4.74
CA ASP A 69 -16.46 -3.03 -6.04
C ASP A 69 -15.16 -3.57 -6.66
N PHE A 70 -14.31 -4.14 -5.82
CA PHE A 70 -13.06 -4.74 -6.31
C PHE A 70 -13.34 -5.96 -7.15
N LYS A 71 -12.61 -6.07 -8.25
CA LYS A 71 -12.58 -7.27 -9.10
C LYS A 71 -11.14 -7.61 -9.43
N PRO A 72 -10.78 -8.91 -9.42
CA PRO A 72 -9.44 -9.30 -9.81
C PRO A 72 -9.14 -8.85 -11.23
N SER A 73 -7.90 -8.44 -11.49
CA SER A 73 -7.54 -7.96 -12.81
C SER A 73 -7.15 -9.11 -13.72
N ALA A 74 -7.71 -9.11 -14.93
CA ALA A 74 -7.39 -10.13 -15.93
C ALA A 74 -6.11 -9.78 -16.67
N THR A 75 -5.76 -8.51 -16.77
CA THR A 75 -4.55 -8.05 -17.45
C THR A 75 -3.58 -7.46 -16.47
N ALA A 76 -2.30 -7.57 -16.79
CA ALA A 76 -1.25 -6.99 -15.94
C ALA A 76 -1.21 -5.47 -16.12
N ASN A 77 -0.98 -4.76 -15.03
CA ASN A 77 -0.83 -3.33 -15.01
C ASN A 77 -0.02 -2.94 -13.77
N SER A 78 0.54 -1.76 -13.76
CA SER A 78 1.28 -1.25 -12.61
C SER A 78 0.47 -0.27 -11.77
N HIS A 79 -0.62 0.25 -12.30
CA HIS A 79 -1.43 1.25 -11.60
C HIS A 79 -2.89 0.83 -11.57
N PHE A 80 -3.48 0.89 -10.37
CA PHE A 80 -4.87 0.52 -10.16
C PHE A 80 -5.56 1.57 -9.30
N SER A 81 -6.83 1.83 -9.58
CA SER A 81 -7.60 2.83 -8.87
C SER A 81 -9.05 2.40 -8.73
N TRP A 82 -9.64 2.68 -7.58
CA TRP A 82 -11.05 2.40 -7.30
C TRP A 82 -11.65 3.59 -6.58
N ASP A 83 -12.91 3.87 -6.90
CA ASP A 83 -13.66 4.86 -6.14
C ASP A 83 -14.07 4.26 -4.80
N LEU A 84 -14.01 5.05 -3.76
CA LEU A 84 -14.38 4.63 -2.43
C LEU A 84 -15.71 5.24 -2.01
N PRO A 85 -16.51 4.51 -1.25
CA PRO A 85 -17.65 5.13 -0.60
C PRO A 85 -17.17 6.06 0.51
N SER A 86 -18.04 6.87 1.05
CA SER A 86 -17.71 7.70 2.19
C SER A 86 -17.34 6.81 3.37
N LEU A 87 -16.20 7.06 3.95
CA LEU A 87 -15.69 6.31 5.09
C LEU A 87 -15.98 7.07 6.38
N THR A 88 -16.24 6.34 7.45
CA THR A 88 -16.35 6.92 8.78
C THR A 88 -14.97 7.09 9.41
N ALA A 89 -14.85 7.97 10.37
CA ALA A 89 -13.59 8.18 11.08
C ALA A 89 -13.14 6.89 11.76
N GLY A 90 -11.86 6.63 11.72
CA GLY A 90 -11.26 5.45 12.32
C GLY A 90 -10.01 5.00 11.59
N LYS A 91 -9.48 3.85 12.01
CA LYS A 91 -8.31 3.25 11.40
C LYS A 91 -8.73 2.26 10.34
N TYR A 92 -7.98 2.25 9.26
CA TYR A 92 -8.25 1.37 8.12
C TYR A 92 -7.00 0.60 7.74
N LYS A 93 -7.20 -0.61 7.22
CA LYS A 93 -6.13 -1.45 6.72
C LYS A 93 -6.45 -1.89 5.31
N VAL A 94 -5.49 -1.73 4.42
CA VAL A 94 -5.55 -2.24 3.05
C VAL A 94 -4.63 -3.43 2.95
N ASP A 95 -5.16 -4.58 2.52
CA ASP A 95 -4.37 -5.76 2.23
C ASP A 95 -4.44 -6.02 0.73
N TRP A 96 -3.33 -6.39 0.14
CA TRP A 96 -3.28 -6.69 -1.29
C TRP A 96 -2.49 -7.97 -1.57
N VAL A 97 -2.90 -8.66 -2.62
CA VAL A 97 -2.23 -9.85 -3.15
C VAL A 97 -2.10 -9.67 -4.65
N ILE A 98 -0.89 -9.83 -5.14
CA ILE A 98 -0.58 -9.69 -6.56
C ILE A 98 0.14 -10.93 -7.08
N LEU A 99 0.07 -11.10 -8.39
CA LEU A 99 0.88 -12.08 -9.11
C LEU A 99 1.84 -11.29 -9.99
N GLY A 100 3.12 -11.50 -9.79
CA GLY A 100 4.14 -10.88 -10.62
C GLY A 100 4.20 -11.46 -12.02
N GLY A 101 5.04 -10.89 -12.87
CA GLY A 101 5.18 -11.34 -14.25
C GLY A 101 5.68 -12.77 -14.37
N ASP A 102 6.38 -13.28 -13.37
CA ASP A 102 6.84 -14.65 -13.29
C ASP A 102 5.83 -15.60 -12.65
N GLY A 103 4.66 -15.10 -12.28
CA GLY A 103 3.62 -15.90 -11.64
C GLY A 103 3.76 -16.05 -10.13
N HIS A 104 4.77 -15.46 -9.52
CA HIS A 104 4.93 -15.53 -8.08
C HIS A 104 3.91 -14.64 -7.38
N LYS A 105 3.32 -15.18 -6.32
CA LYS A 105 2.37 -14.47 -5.50
C LYS A 105 3.12 -13.63 -4.48
N MET A 106 2.73 -12.38 -4.36
CA MET A 106 3.25 -11.47 -3.35
C MET A 106 2.09 -10.77 -2.66
N SER A 107 2.27 -10.43 -1.40
CA SER A 107 1.22 -9.76 -0.63
C SER A 107 1.84 -8.69 0.26
N GLY A 108 1.02 -7.76 0.66
CA GLY A 108 1.41 -6.71 1.59
C GLY A 108 0.19 -6.04 2.17
N ALA A 109 0.45 -5.10 3.06
CA ALA A 109 -0.60 -4.34 3.71
C ALA A 109 -0.08 -2.97 4.11
N PHE A 110 -0.98 -2.03 4.24
CA PHE A 110 -0.69 -0.73 4.83
C PHE A 110 -1.92 -0.20 5.54
N ASN A 111 -1.70 0.76 6.41
CA ASN A 111 -2.76 1.33 7.22
C ASN A 111 -2.86 2.83 6.97
N PHE A 112 -4.03 3.38 7.18
CA PHE A 112 -4.24 4.82 7.24
C PHE A 112 -5.31 5.12 8.29
N MET A 113 -5.40 6.39 8.67
CA MET A 113 -6.37 6.81 9.67
C MET A 113 -7.18 7.96 9.10
N LEU A 114 -8.48 7.93 9.36
CA LEU A 114 -9.37 9.03 9.00
C LEU A 114 -9.88 9.69 10.26
N HIS A 115 -9.58 10.98 10.40
CA HIS A 115 -10.15 11.80 11.43
C HIS A 115 -11.25 12.63 10.79
N GLY A 116 -12.46 12.41 11.18
CA GLY A 116 -13.56 13.25 10.70
C GLY A 116 -13.69 14.49 11.57
N SER A 117 -14.38 15.47 11.08
CA SER A 117 -14.64 16.68 11.83
C SER A 117 -15.43 16.36 13.10
N ASP A 118 -16.35 15.42 13.02
CA ASP A 118 -17.11 15.04 14.19
C ASP A 118 -16.26 14.32 15.22
N ALA A 119 -15.39 13.43 14.78
CA ALA A 119 -14.49 12.75 15.70
C ALA A 119 -13.52 13.71 16.32
N HIS A 120 -13.03 14.66 15.58
CA HIS A 120 -12.14 15.67 16.11
C HIS A 120 -12.85 16.53 17.15
N SER A 121 -14.05 16.93 16.88
CA SER A 121 -14.81 17.71 17.83
C SER A 121 -15.05 16.96 19.14
N LYS A 122 -15.31 15.69 19.06
CA LYS A 122 -15.54 14.92 20.26
C LYS A 122 -14.27 14.72 21.06
N MET A 123 -13.15 14.74 20.44
CA MET A 123 -11.90 14.55 21.12
C MET A 123 -11.38 15.84 21.72
N MET A 124 -11.87 16.97 21.34
CA MET A 124 -11.40 18.21 21.89
C MET A 124 -12.03 18.43 23.24
N PRO A 125 -11.23 18.73 24.25
CA PRO A 125 -11.79 19.08 25.53
C PRO A 125 -12.53 20.38 25.40
N GLU A 126 -13.39 20.61 26.30
CA GLU A 126 -14.10 21.84 26.32
C GLU A 126 -13.46 22.76 27.25
N PRO A 127 -12.62 23.59 26.80
CA PRO A 127 -11.86 24.39 27.71
C PRO A 127 -12.61 25.55 28.22
N ALA A 128 -13.55 25.93 27.51
CA ALA A 128 -14.09 27.18 27.84
C ALA A 128 -14.84 27.21 29.08
N LYS A 129 -15.37 26.11 29.54
CA LYS A 129 -16.12 26.23 30.65
C LYS A 129 -15.34 26.42 31.82
N SER A 130 -14.15 26.19 31.79
CA SER A 130 -13.50 26.24 33.04
C SER A 130 -13.28 27.60 33.45
N GLN A 131 -13.40 28.57 32.69
CA GLN A 131 -13.01 29.73 33.12
C GLN A 131 -13.97 30.52 33.64
N LYS A 132 -15.07 30.23 33.59
CA LYS A 132 -15.86 31.08 33.97
C LYS A 132 -15.92 31.32 35.29
N ASN A 133 -15.62 30.91 35.95
CA ASN A 133 -15.83 31.05 37.13
C ASN A 133 -15.13 31.79 37.88
N HIS A 134 -14.60 32.23 37.95
CA HIS A 134 -13.85 32.77 38.73
C HIS A 134 -14.16 34.03 38.97
N ASN A 135 -14.83 34.39 38.68
CA ASN A 135 -14.90 35.52 38.80
C ASN A 135 -15.59 35.91 39.79
N HIS A 136 -15.55 36.04 40.45
CA HIS A 136 -16.18 36.65 41.31
C HIS A 136 -15.90 36.70 42.38
#